data_9c27b310082ee442f2cfe558926c09d1
#
_entry.id   9c27b310082ee442f2cfe558926c09d1
#
_cell.length_a   1.000
_cell.length_b   1.000
_cell.length_c   1.000
_cell.angle_alpha   90.00
_cell.angle_beta   90.00
_cell.angle_gamma   90.00
#
_symmetry.space_group_name_H-M   'P 1'
#
loop_
_entity.id
_entity.type
_entity.pdbx_description
1 polymer ?
#
loop_
_entity_poly.entity_id
_entity_poly.type
_entity_poly.pdbx_seq_one_letter_code
_entity_poly.pdbx_strand_id
1 'polypeptide(L)'
;MSFAIFHAGELGWAPRGDDDPREVARLSESLAQSRANLWRYPPGARGKRHADKAQEEVFVVMEGTLTVDLGEPPERHELETGSILVVQPGTILQLRNAGTTELVLFIYGAPPLAEGADFYPDVP
;
A
#
# COMPACT_ATOMS: atom_id res chain seq x y z
N MET A 1 -27.69 -5.61 11.81
CA MET A 1 -26.70 -5.82 10.74
C MET A 1 -26.06 -4.50 10.37
N SER A 2 -24.77 -4.53 10.19
CA SER A 2 -24.00 -3.32 9.93
C SER A 2 -23.13 -3.52 8.67
N PHE A 3 -23.09 -2.53 7.80
CA PHE A 3 -22.30 -2.61 6.58
C PHE A 3 -21.93 -1.20 6.08
N ALA A 4 -20.94 -1.13 5.20
CA ALA A 4 -20.56 0.09 4.50
C ALA A 4 -20.31 -0.22 3.03
N ILE A 5 -20.71 0.69 2.16
CA ILE A 5 -20.50 0.58 0.72
C ILE A 5 -19.72 1.80 0.25
N PHE A 6 -18.63 1.54 -0.48
CA PHE A 6 -17.79 2.59 -1.05
C PHE A 6 -17.91 2.52 -2.57
N HIS A 7 -18.69 3.42 -3.15
CA HIS A 7 -18.88 3.47 -4.60
C HIS A 7 -17.62 4.01 -5.28
N ALA A 8 -17.23 3.39 -6.38
CA ALA A 8 -15.99 3.71 -7.08
C ALA A 8 -15.85 5.19 -7.47
N GLY A 9 -16.94 5.83 -7.86
CA GLY A 9 -16.94 7.24 -8.23
C GLY A 9 -17.01 8.22 -7.06
N GLU A 10 -17.13 7.72 -5.84
CA GLU A 10 -17.36 8.53 -4.64
C GLU A 10 -16.33 8.28 -3.54
N LEU A 11 -15.18 7.72 -3.89
CA LEU A 11 -14.10 7.47 -2.94
C LEU A 11 -13.54 8.79 -2.42
N GLY A 12 -13.34 8.87 -1.11
CA GLY A 12 -12.84 10.07 -0.47
C GLY A 12 -11.33 10.21 -0.56
N TRP A 13 -10.80 10.41 -1.76
CA TRP A 13 -9.37 10.61 -1.96
C TRP A 13 -8.89 11.89 -1.27
N ALA A 14 -7.81 11.77 -0.52
CA ALA A 14 -7.18 12.88 0.18
C ALA A 14 -5.66 12.74 0.15
N PRO A 15 -4.91 13.86 0.20
CA PRO A 15 -3.46 13.79 0.27
C PRO A 15 -3.01 12.95 1.47
N ARG A 16 -1.94 12.17 1.27
CA ARG A 16 -1.33 11.39 2.36
C ARG A 16 -0.71 12.31 3.41
N GLY A 17 -0.11 13.40 2.98
CA GLY A 17 0.54 14.39 3.83
C GLY A 17 1.02 15.57 2.98
N ASP A 18 1.57 16.59 3.63
CA ASP A 18 1.89 17.86 2.97
C ASP A 18 2.91 17.75 1.83
N ASP A 19 3.96 16.98 2.02
CA ASP A 19 5.02 16.82 1.02
C ASP A 19 5.00 15.46 0.34
N ASP A 20 3.86 14.79 0.40
CA ASP A 20 3.70 13.45 -0.15
C ASP A 20 2.78 13.52 -1.37
N PRO A 21 3.26 13.12 -2.56
CA PRO A 21 2.43 13.16 -3.77
C PRO A 21 1.33 12.10 -3.81
N ARG A 22 1.37 11.14 -2.88
CA ARG A 22 0.38 10.06 -2.85
C ARG A 22 -0.94 10.53 -2.26
N GLU A 23 -2.01 9.88 -2.70
CA GLU A 23 -3.34 10.06 -2.13
C GLU A 23 -3.85 8.75 -1.53
N VAL A 24 -4.72 8.85 -0.56
CA VAL A 24 -5.32 7.71 0.11
C VAL A 24 -6.82 7.89 0.23
N ALA A 25 -7.57 6.82 -0.02
CA ALA A 25 -8.98 6.72 0.29
C ALA A 25 -9.14 5.70 1.43
N ARG A 26 -9.55 6.16 2.59
CA ARG A 26 -9.55 5.36 3.81
C ARG A 26 -10.82 4.54 3.94
N LEU A 27 -10.67 3.24 4.15
CA LEU A 27 -11.76 2.32 4.43
C LEU A 27 -11.70 1.82 5.87
N SER A 28 -10.57 2.06 6.54
CA SER A 28 -10.26 1.49 7.86
C SER A 28 -11.24 1.86 8.94
N GLU A 29 -11.88 3.04 8.85
CA GLU A 29 -12.88 3.47 9.83
C GLU A 29 -14.09 2.55 9.90
N SER A 30 -14.34 1.77 8.86
CA SER A 30 -15.42 0.80 8.78
C SER A 30 -15.00 -0.61 9.18
N LEU A 31 -13.74 -0.80 9.58
CA LEU A 31 -13.16 -2.10 9.91
C LEU A 31 -12.68 -2.11 11.35
N ALA A 32 -12.99 -3.19 12.08
CA ALA A 32 -12.64 -3.34 13.47
C ALA A 32 -11.46 -4.30 13.71
N GLN A 33 -11.29 -5.31 12.88
CA GLN A 33 -10.30 -6.38 13.07
C GLN A 33 -9.18 -6.37 12.04
N SER A 34 -9.22 -5.41 11.15
CA SER A 34 -8.27 -5.26 10.07
C SER A 34 -8.24 -3.80 9.64
N ARG A 35 -7.35 -3.46 8.73
CA ARG A 35 -7.37 -2.16 8.09
C ARG A 35 -7.27 -2.35 6.57
N ALA A 36 -7.86 -1.41 5.83
CA ALA A 36 -7.78 -1.40 4.39
C ALA A 36 -7.87 0.03 3.88
N ASN A 37 -7.11 0.34 2.86
CA ASN A 37 -7.17 1.63 2.20
C ASN A 37 -6.87 1.44 0.72
N LEU A 38 -7.37 2.37 -0.08
CA LEU A 38 -6.94 2.51 -1.46
C LEU A 38 -5.87 3.59 -1.52
N TRP A 39 -4.84 3.34 -2.29
CA TRP A 39 -3.72 4.25 -2.47
C TRP A 39 -3.56 4.60 -3.93
N ARG A 40 -3.26 5.85 -4.18
CA ARG A 40 -2.98 6.37 -5.52
C ARG A 40 -1.57 6.94 -5.54
N TYR A 41 -0.73 6.38 -6.41
CA TYR A 41 0.66 6.79 -6.58
C TYR A 41 0.80 7.42 -7.96
N PRO A 42 1.03 8.73 -8.06
CA PRO A 42 1.37 9.32 -9.36
C PRO A 42 2.73 8.80 -9.84
N PRO A 43 3.05 8.94 -11.15
CA PRO A 43 4.35 8.51 -11.65
C PRO A 43 5.52 9.09 -10.84
N GLY A 44 6.47 8.24 -10.49
CA GLY A 44 7.63 8.61 -9.71
C GLY A 44 7.45 8.55 -8.19
N ALA A 45 6.22 8.42 -7.70
CA ALA A 45 5.97 8.36 -6.26
C ALA A 45 6.44 7.04 -5.66
N ARG A 46 6.87 7.09 -4.43
CA ARG A 46 7.27 5.89 -3.68
C ARG A 46 6.86 6.02 -2.22
N GLY A 47 6.64 4.86 -1.59
CA GLY A 47 6.44 4.78 -0.15
C GLY A 47 7.76 4.68 0.59
N LYS A 48 7.69 4.63 1.91
CA LYS A 48 8.86 4.40 2.75
C LYS A 48 9.23 2.93 2.74
N ARG A 49 10.53 2.64 2.73
CA ARG A 49 11.01 1.28 2.90
C ARG A 49 10.86 0.87 4.35
N HIS A 50 10.12 -0.18 4.60
CA HIS A 50 9.80 -0.60 5.97
C HIS A 50 9.47 -2.07 6.08
N ALA A 51 9.41 -2.55 7.32
CA ALA A 51 8.89 -3.88 7.66
C ALA A 51 7.91 -3.72 8.81
N ASP A 52 6.70 -4.21 8.65
CA ASP A 52 5.73 -4.25 9.75
C ASP A 52 6.11 -5.34 10.75
N LYS A 53 5.95 -5.06 12.03
CA LYS A 53 6.36 -5.99 13.09
C LYS A 53 5.36 -7.11 13.32
N ALA A 54 4.08 -6.84 13.18
CA ALA A 54 3.02 -7.79 13.53
C ALA A 54 1.96 -7.98 12.47
N GLN A 55 1.85 -7.06 11.52
CA GLN A 55 0.78 -7.07 10.54
C GLN A 55 1.16 -7.86 9.29
N GLU A 56 0.28 -8.77 8.87
CA GLU A 56 0.39 -9.32 7.51
C GLU A 56 -0.41 -8.42 6.57
N GLU A 57 0.03 -8.32 5.33
CA GLU A 57 -0.58 -7.42 4.36
C GLU A 57 -0.87 -8.09 3.03
N VAL A 58 -1.95 -7.65 2.40
CA VAL A 58 -2.31 -8.04 1.03
C VAL A 58 -2.37 -6.78 0.19
N PHE A 59 -1.65 -6.79 -0.92
CA PHE A 59 -1.59 -5.69 -1.88
C PHE A 59 -2.20 -6.15 -3.18
N VAL A 60 -3.20 -5.44 -3.67
CA VAL A 60 -3.83 -5.73 -4.96
C VAL A 60 -3.56 -4.58 -5.91
N VAL A 61 -2.97 -4.88 -7.06
CA VAL A 61 -2.74 -3.86 -8.10
C VAL A 61 -4.04 -3.67 -8.87
N MET A 62 -4.71 -2.56 -8.59
CA MET A 62 -6.01 -2.23 -9.19
C MET A 62 -5.86 -1.57 -10.56
N GLU A 63 -4.82 -0.74 -10.71
CA GLU A 63 -4.54 0.01 -11.92
C GLU A 63 -3.05 0.31 -12.01
N GLY A 64 -2.49 0.29 -13.19
CA GLY A 64 -1.07 0.54 -13.41
C GLY A 64 -0.18 -0.65 -13.09
N THR A 65 1.10 -0.38 -12.86
CA THR A 65 2.11 -1.38 -12.54
C THR A 65 2.81 -1.01 -11.25
N LEU A 66 2.85 -1.94 -10.31
CA LEU A 66 3.58 -1.76 -9.06
C LEU A 66 5.01 -2.27 -9.23
N THR A 67 5.98 -1.43 -8.93
CA THR A 67 7.36 -1.86 -8.73
C THR A 67 7.58 -2.00 -7.22
N VAL A 68 7.99 -3.17 -6.77
CA VAL A 68 8.22 -3.44 -5.35
C VAL A 68 9.60 -4.05 -5.15
N ASP A 69 10.31 -3.53 -4.15
CA ASP A 69 11.58 -4.08 -3.69
C ASP A 69 11.33 -4.86 -2.41
N LEU A 70 11.67 -6.14 -2.41
CA LEU A 70 11.39 -7.06 -1.30
C LEU A 70 12.68 -7.61 -0.70
N GLY A 71 12.75 -7.61 0.62
CA GLY A 71 13.83 -8.24 1.36
C GLY A 71 15.11 -7.41 1.45
N GLU A 72 16.16 -8.07 1.98
CA GLU A 72 17.50 -7.52 2.13
C GLU A 72 18.54 -8.61 1.81
N PRO A 73 19.35 -8.46 0.73
CA PRO A 73 19.34 -7.34 -0.21
C PRO A 73 18.02 -7.30 -0.99
N PRO A 74 17.63 -6.10 -1.49
CA PRO A 74 16.33 -5.95 -2.14
C PRO A 74 16.26 -6.73 -3.46
N GLU A 75 15.15 -7.42 -3.65
CA GLU A 75 14.80 -8.10 -4.89
C GLU A 75 13.65 -7.37 -5.53
N ARG A 76 13.86 -6.84 -6.73
CA ARG A 76 12.86 -6.02 -7.42
C ARG A 76 11.91 -6.86 -8.26
N HIS A 77 10.61 -6.60 -8.09
CA HIS A 77 9.55 -7.22 -8.87
C HIS A 77 8.66 -6.14 -9.48
N GLU A 78 8.16 -6.41 -10.69
CA GLU A 78 7.15 -5.58 -11.34
C GLU A 78 5.86 -6.39 -11.44
N LEU A 79 4.80 -5.83 -10.86
CA LEU A 79 3.50 -6.50 -10.77
C LEU A 79 2.47 -5.74 -11.60
N GLU A 80 1.92 -6.40 -12.59
CA GLU A 80 0.90 -5.83 -13.48
C GLU A 80 -0.46 -5.73 -12.78
N THR A 81 -1.36 -4.98 -13.38
CA THR A 81 -2.75 -4.86 -12.94
C THR A 81 -3.38 -6.24 -12.74
N GLY A 82 -4.03 -6.44 -11.61
CA GLY A 82 -4.63 -7.71 -11.21
C GLY A 82 -3.72 -8.60 -10.38
N SER A 83 -2.44 -8.27 -10.25
CA SER A 83 -1.50 -9.02 -9.41
C SER A 83 -1.79 -8.81 -7.94
N ILE A 84 -1.49 -9.82 -7.14
CA ILE A 84 -1.67 -9.79 -5.69
C ILE A 84 -0.35 -10.15 -5.02
N LEU A 85 0.06 -9.33 -4.06
CA LEU A 85 1.23 -9.57 -3.24
C LEU A 85 0.79 -9.80 -1.80
N VAL A 86 1.27 -10.88 -1.20
CA VAL A 86 1.03 -11.18 0.21
C VAL A 86 2.34 -11.07 0.96
N VAL A 87 2.36 -10.28 2.03
CA VAL A 87 3.56 -10.00 2.80
C VAL A 87 3.33 -10.37 4.26
N GLN A 88 4.22 -11.18 4.81
CA GLN A 88 4.18 -11.54 6.22
C GLN A 88 4.97 -10.54 7.06
N PRO A 89 4.69 -10.45 8.38
CA PRO A 89 5.43 -9.57 9.28
C PRO A 89 6.93 -9.80 9.19
N GLY A 90 7.71 -8.73 9.31
CA GLY A 90 9.16 -8.78 9.26
C GLY A 90 9.76 -8.74 7.85
N THR A 91 8.93 -8.73 6.82
CA THR A 91 9.40 -8.61 5.44
C THR A 91 9.64 -7.15 5.11
N ILE A 92 10.86 -6.83 4.69
CA ILE A 92 11.21 -5.46 4.28
C ILE A 92 10.68 -5.23 2.88
N LEU A 93 10.00 -4.11 2.68
CA LEU A 93 9.45 -3.77 1.38
C LEU A 93 9.50 -2.28 1.09
N GLN A 94 9.57 -1.93 -0.18
CA GLN A 94 9.35 -0.56 -0.65
C GLN A 94 8.51 -0.58 -1.92
N LEU A 95 7.41 0.15 -1.90
CA LEU A 95 6.51 0.30 -3.05
C LEU A 95 6.87 1.55 -3.84
N ARG A 96 6.79 1.44 -5.17
CA ARG A 96 6.99 2.62 -6.04
C ARG A 96 6.20 2.51 -7.34
N ASN A 97 5.90 3.65 -7.91
CA ASN A 97 5.39 3.75 -9.25
C ASN A 97 6.52 4.21 -10.18
N ALA A 98 7.18 3.27 -10.84
CA ALA A 98 8.25 3.56 -11.80
C ALA A 98 7.70 3.73 -13.23
N GLY A 99 6.39 3.65 -13.40
CA GLY A 99 5.74 3.78 -14.70
C GLY A 99 5.41 5.23 -15.06
N THR A 100 4.67 5.38 -16.16
CA THR A 100 4.27 6.69 -16.70
C THR A 100 2.80 7.00 -16.49
N THR A 101 2.04 6.05 -15.95
CA THR A 101 0.62 6.21 -15.62
C THR A 101 0.41 6.05 -14.12
N GLU A 102 -0.77 6.39 -13.64
CA GLU A 102 -1.11 6.29 -12.24
C GLU A 102 -1.15 4.84 -11.77
N LEU A 103 -0.69 4.60 -10.53
CA LEU A 103 -0.77 3.30 -9.87
C LEU A 103 -1.84 3.40 -8.78
N VAL A 104 -2.80 2.49 -8.78
CA VAL A 104 -3.81 2.38 -7.73
C VAL A 104 -3.68 1.02 -7.08
N LEU A 105 -3.54 1.02 -5.75
CA LEU A 105 -3.40 -0.17 -4.93
C LEU A 105 -4.55 -0.27 -3.93
N PHE A 106 -5.06 -1.48 -3.73
CA PHE A 106 -5.84 -1.80 -2.54
C PHE A 106 -4.89 -2.51 -1.58
N ILE A 107 -4.79 -1.99 -0.35
CA ILE A 107 -3.90 -2.55 0.67
C ILE A 107 -4.73 -2.91 1.88
N TYR A 108 -4.65 -4.18 2.28
CA TYR A 108 -5.35 -4.74 3.42
C TYR A 108 -4.33 -5.29 4.40
N GLY A 109 -4.55 -5.11 5.69
CA GLY A 109 -3.66 -5.64 6.71
C GLY A 109 -4.41 -6.04 7.99
N ALA A 110 -3.87 -7.01 8.69
CA ALA A 110 -4.38 -7.47 9.98
C ALA A 110 -3.23 -8.05 10.82
N PRO A 111 -3.27 -7.88 12.14
CA PRO A 111 -4.23 -7.10 12.93
C PRO A 111 -4.11 -5.60 12.69
N PRO A 112 -5.15 -4.80 13.03
CA PRO A 112 -5.16 -3.37 12.72
C PRO A 112 -4.23 -2.54 13.62
N LEU A 113 -3.98 -3.01 14.83
CA LEU A 113 -3.07 -2.35 15.75
C LEU A 113 -1.68 -2.93 15.53
N ALA A 114 -0.91 -2.22 14.77
CA ALA A 114 0.47 -2.58 14.55
C ALA A 114 1.31 -2.12 15.73
N GLU A 115 2.28 -2.95 16.14
CA GLU A 115 3.33 -2.54 17.07
C GLU A 115 4.27 -1.52 16.43
N GLY A 116 3.90 -1.00 15.28
CA GLY A 116 4.71 -0.10 14.49
C GLY A 116 5.48 -0.82 13.40
N ALA A 117 6.37 -0.08 12.77
CA ALA A 117 7.21 -0.57 11.69
C ALA A 117 8.65 -0.15 11.91
N ASP A 118 9.57 -0.96 11.41
CA ASP A 118 10.98 -0.59 11.30
C ASP A 118 11.18 0.06 9.92
N PHE A 119 11.92 1.17 9.89
CA PHE A 119 12.17 1.90 8.65
C PHE A 119 13.62 1.74 8.21
N TYR A 120 13.82 1.72 6.90
CA TYR A 120 15.10 1.49 6.27
C TYR A 120 15.36 2.56 5.21
N PRO A 121 16.63 2.78 4.83
CA PRO A 121 16.94 3.68 3.72
C PRO A 121 16.27 3.22 2.43
N ASP A 122 15.89 4.18 1.59
CA ASP A 122 15.29 3.89 0.30
C ASP A 122 16.22 3.05 -0.58
N VAL A 123 15.61 2.18 -1.37
CA VAL A 123 16.33 1.48 -2.43
C VAL A 123 16.61 2.49 -3.55
N PRO A 124 17.86 2.57 -4.04
CA PRO A 124 18.24 3.49 -5.13
C PRO A 124 17.43 3.28 -6.41
#